data_fab2551893bc917e5227368934ddd6f1
#
_entry.id   fab2551893bc917e5227368934ddd6f1
#
_cell.length_a   1.000
_cell.length_b   1.000
_cell.length_c   1.000
_cell.angle_alpha   90.00
_cell.angle_beta   90.00
_cell.angle_gamma   90.00
#
_symmetry.space_group_name_H-M   'P 1'
#
loop_
_entity.id
_entity.type
_entity.pdbx_description
1 polymer ?
#
loop_
_entity_poly.entity_id
_entity_poly.type
_entity_poly.pdbx_seq_one_letter_code
_entity_poly.pdbx_strand_id
1 'polypeptide(L)'
;MKKMIRTSLIGFLAVPGIALAQELWITIGSDGYQTLKKNSALMSKQPLVAQGEHNDITILKVDEGNLSDISTIMHNSHNRCGGFMVHESLEEAQAAQLSPLVSTVESVASYTIDNADVVSALQGKISEANIRSTIETLSSFTNRYYTTTTGVDAAEWIRDKWQDLTSSRSDASAQLYNHSWAQPSVILTIQGQTDPDEIVVLGAHLDSTVGFGTGEGTRAPGADDDASGIATLTDVINAIVVSDYKPEKTLAFMGYAAEEVGLRGSDDIATDYKNQNKNVIGVLQLDMTNYYGSNSDIYIIGDYTNGAQNTFLKDLVQTYQGGLSVGTTNCGYACSDHASWHDQGYAVSFPFEATFNGSNPYIHTVNDTLANSGGDANHAVKFGKLAAAYVAELAKGYIGNDPGPDPDPDPDPDPGQEQTQSFSGNVSRGGEEHYGAFSVTPGTNFVADMTGTNDADLYVRFGAAPTWRYYDCRPYENGSDENCTLQVPNGDSEAYIMVRGYSRQTSSFELNVTHTPQ
;
A
#
# COMPACT_ATOMS: atom_id res chain seq x y z
N MET A 1 53.05 -58.80 -9.67
CA MET A 1 52.55 -58.43 -8.35
C MET A 1 51.52 -57.32 -8.52
N LYS A 2 50.23 -57.64 -8.51
CA LYS A 2 49.12 -56.67 -8.60
C LYS A 2 48.67 -56.34 -7.21
N LYS A 3 48.83 -55.07 -6.76
CA LYS A 3 48.25 -54.56 -5.50
C LYS A 3 46.75 -54.24 -5.74
N MET A 4 45.90 -54.95 -5.03
CA MET A 4 44.47 -54.64 -4.91
C MET A 4 44.32 -53.51 -3.88
N ILE A 5 43.74 -52.36 -4.32
CA ILE A 5 43.29 -51.31 -3.45
C ILE A 5 41.85 -51.63 -3.05
N ARG A 6 41.61 -51.84 -1.76
CA ARG A 6 40.24 -51.95 -1.19
C ARG A 6 39.73 -50.56 -0.90
N THR A 7 38.71 -50.14 -1.64
CA THR A 7 37.94 -48.92 -1.35
C THR A 7 36.86 -49.26 -0.32
N SER A 8 36.99 -48.73 0.88
CA SER A 8 35.93 -48.83 1.91
C SER A 8 34.87 -47.82 1.61
N LEU A 9 33.65 -48.27 1.30
CA LEU A 9 32.46 -47.45 1.22
C LEU A 9 31.98 -47.16 2.63
N ILE A 10 32.14 -45.91 3.10
CA ILE A 10 31.50 -45.43 4.34
C ILE A 10 30.10 -44.99 3.94
N GLY A 11 29.10 -45.80 4.28
CA GLY A 11 27.71 -45.43 4.17
C GLY A 11 27.38 -44.36 5.23
N PHE A 12 27.09 -43.16 4.79
CA PHE A 12 26.42 -42.16 5.62
C PHE A 12 24.96 -42.59 5.82
N LEU A 13 24.66 -43.08 7.03
CA LEU A 13 23.29 -43.18 7.52
C LEU A 13 22.80 -41.73 7.72
N ALA A 14 21.93 -41.24 6.83
CA ALA A 14 21.15 -40.03 7.07
C ALA A 14 20.19 -40.32 8.23
N VAL A 15 20.49 -39.79 9.39
CA VAL A 15 19.54 -39.68 10.50
C VAL A 15 18.47 -38.69 10.04
N PRO A 16 17.18 -39.06 10.04
CA PRO A 16 16.15 -38.07 9.80
C PRO A 16 16.27 -37.01 10.90
N GLY A 17 16.65 -35.80 10.51
CA GLY A 17 16.63 -34.64 11.39
C GLY A 17 15.20 -34.46 11.91
N ILE A 18 15.02 -34.48 13.21
CA ILE A 18 13.80 -33.97 13.84
C ILE A 18 13.80 -32.48 13.47
N ALA A 19 12.91 -32.07 12.57
CA ALA A 19 12.67 -30.68 12.37
C ALA A 19 12.19 -30.12 13.71
N LEU A 20 13.01 -29.33 14.35
CA LEU A 20 12.60 -28.55 15.52
C LEU A 20 11.55 -27.56 14.98
N ALA A 21 10.39 -27.51 15.62
CA ALA A 21 9.40 -26.48 15.28
C ALA A 21 10.07 -25.11 15.36
N GLN A 22 9.90 -24.31 14.31
CA GLN A 22 10.46 -22.96 14.27
C GLN A 22 9.73 -22.12 15.32
N GLU A 23 10.48 -21.49 16.20
CA GLU A 23 9.97 -20.53 17.17
C GLU A 23 9.73 -19.19 16.45
N LEU A 24 8.52 -18.68 16.51
CA LEU A 24 8.09 -17.43 15.92
C LEU A 24 7.59 -16.46 17.00
N TRP A 25 7.43 -15.23 16.62
CA TRP A 25 6.87 -14.17 17.46
C TRP A 25 5.61 -13.65 16.80
N ILE A 26 4.59 -13.31 17.60
CA ILE A 26 3.40 -12.64 17.08
C ILE A 26 3.13 -11.35 17.86
N THR A 27 2.64 -10.34 17.14
CA THR A 27 1.97 -9.19 17.72
C THR A 27 0.47 -9.37 17.60
N ILE A 28 -0.27 -9.15 18.69
CA ILE A 28 -1.71 -9.35 18.76
C ILE A 28 -2.33 -8.27 19.64
N GLY A 29 -3.52 -7.80 19.29
CA GLY A 29 -4.27 -6.86 20.13
C GLY A 29 -4.56 -7.42 21.52
N SER A 30 -4.63 -6.57 22.54
CA SER A 30 -4.84 -6.98 23.94
C SER A 30 -6.14 -7.78 24.13
N ASP A 31 -7.20 -7.49 23.37
CA ASP A 31 -8.45 -8.25 23.38
C ASP A 31 -8.27 -9.67 22.83
N GLY A 32 -7.52 -9.82 21.72
CA GLY A 32 -7.14 -11.11 21.15
C GLY A 32 -6.30 -11.92 22.14
N TYR A 33 -5.31 -11.29 22.78
CA TYR A 33 -4.52 -11.94 23.84
C TYR A 33 -5.37 -12.46 25.00
N GLN A 34 -6.32 -11.67 25.49
CA GLN A 34 -7.23 -12.12 26.55
C GLN A 34 -8.10 -13.31 26.10
N THR A 35 -8.47 -13.36 24.83
CA THR A 35 -9.21 -14.49 24.25
C THR A 35 -8.33 -15.73 24.16
N LEU A 36 -7.08 -15.61 23.70
CA LEU A 36 -6.14 -16.73 23.69
C LEU A 36 -5.91 -17.30 25.09
N LYS A 37 -5.76 -16.45 26.11
CA LYS A 37 -5.62 -16.89 27.50
C LYS A 37 -6.81 -17.73 27.98
N LYS A 38 -8.04 -17.33 27.61
CA LYS A 38 -9.26 -18.09 27.98
C LYS A 38 -9.33 -19.43 27.27
N ASN A 39 -8.81 -19.51 26.06
CA ASN A 39 -8.83 -20.69 25.19
C ASN A 39 -7.50 -21.48 25.22
N SER A 40 -6.60 -21.18 26.13
CA SER A 40 -5.25 -21.79 26.20
C SER A 40 -5.24 -23.34 26.30
N ALA A 41 -6.35 -23.95 26.72
CA ALA A 41 -6.51 -25.39 26.73
C ALA A 41 -6.68 -26.00 25.33
N LEU A 42 -7.05 -25.20 24.32
CA LEU A 42 -7.17 -25.61 22.93
C LEU A 42 -5.82 -25.51 22.19
N MET A 43 -4.88 -24.76 22.73
CA MET A 43 -3.54 -24.62 22.18
C MET A 43 -2.67 -25.80 22.66
N SER A 44 -2.29 -26.64 21.74
CA SER A 44 -1.50 -27.83 22.04
C SER A 44 -0.07 -27.44 22.44
N LYS A 45 0.26 -27.53 23.74
CA LYS A 45 1.59 -27.81 24.28
C LYS A 45 2.49 -26.72 24.87
N GLN A 46 2.24 -25.41 24.70
CA GLN A 46 3.09 -24.44 25.42
C GLN A 46 2.29 -23.32 26.09
N PRO A 47 2.69 -22.87 27.29
CA PRO A 47 2.07 -21.71 27.91
C PRO A 47 2.39 -20.45 27.08
N LEU A 48 1.36 -19.64 26.79
CA LEU A 48 1.53 -18.32 26.21
C LEU A 48 2.37 -17.45 27.15
N VAL A 49 3.55 -17.06 26.70
CA VAL A 49 4.44 -16.19 27.46
C VAL A 49 4.47 -14.83 26.80
N ALA A 50 3.78 -13.85 27.39
CA ALA A 50 3.86 -12.46 26.96
C ALA A 50 5.27 -11.92 27.23
N GLN A 51 5.86 -11.29 26.21
CA GLN A 51 7.18 -10.68 26.28
C GLN A 51 7.13 -9.15 26.41
N GLY A 52 5.98 -8.54 26.14
CA GLY A 52 5.76 -7.10 26.26
C GLY A 52 4.32 -6.73 25.95
N GLU A 53 3.88 -5.60 26.49
CA GLU A 53 2.58 -4.97 26.17
C GLU A 53 2.83 -3.46 26.01
N HIS A 54 2.44 -2.91 24.89
CA HIS A 54 2.55 -1.49 24.57
C HIS A 54 1.47 -1.12 23.55
N ASN A 55 0.83 0.05 23.71
CA ASN A 55 -0.22 0.54 22.80
C ASN A 55 -1.36 -0.49 22.53
N ASP A 56 -1.79 -1.23 23.55
CA ASP A 56 -2.78 -2.31 23.42
C ASP A 56 -2.34 -3.49 22.54
N ILE A 57 -1.06 -3.60 22.20
CA ILE A 57 -0.46 -4.71 21.46
C ILE A 57 0.40 -5.55 22.40
N THR A 58 0.18 -6.87 22.38
CA THR A 58 0.96 -7.85 23.15
C THR A 58 1.85 -8.66 22.23
N ILE A 59 3.11 -8.85 22.60
CA ILE A 59 4.05 -9.75 21.90
C ILE A 59 4.02 -11.13 22.57
N LEU A 60 3.84 -12.18 21.76
CA LEU A 60 3.85 -13.57 22.21
C LEU A 60 4.89 -14.37 21.42
N LYS A 61 5.58 -15.27 22.12
CA LYS A 61 6.38 -16.31 21.49
C LYS A 61 5.50 -17.52 21.23
N VAL A 62 5.52 -18.04 20.01
CA VAL A 62 4.67 -19.15 19.57
C VAL A 62 5.46 -20.17 18.75
N ASP A 63 5.00 -21.41 18.70
CA ASP A 63 5.47 -22.39 17.72
C ASP A 63 4.70 -22.21 16.42
N GLU A 64 5.36 -22.36 15.27
CA GLU A 64 4.72 -22.26 13.95
C GLU A 64 3.48 -23.17 13.85
N GLY A 65 3.53 -24.37 14.41
CA GLY A 65 2.41 -25.31 14.42
C GLY A 65 1.17 -24.82 15.18
N ASN A 66 1.26 -23.75 15.96
CA ASN A 66 0.13 -23.17 16.69
C ASN A 66 -0.56 -22.01 15.92
N LEU A 67 0.03 -21.51 14.83
CA LEU A 67 -0.53 -20.36 14.08
C LEU A 67 -1.95 -20.63 13.58
N SER A 68 -2.22 -21.82 13.04
CA SER A 68 -3.55 -22.22 12.59
C SER A 68 -4.57 -22.29 13.74
N ASP A 69 -4.15 -22.74 14.93
CA ASP A 69 -5.03 -22.78 16.12
C ASP A 69 -5.33 -21.36 16.63
N ILE A 70 -4.33 -20.47 16.62
CA ILE A 70 -4.48 -19.06 17.01
C ILE A 70 -5.44 -18.38 16.04
N SER A 71 -5.22 -18.50 14.72
CA SER A 71 -6.09 -17.96 13.67
C SER A 71 -7.52 -18.48 13.86
N THR A 72 -7.72 -19.79 14.03
CA THR A 72 -9.03 -20.41 14.32
C THR A 72 -9.72 -19.78 15.54
N ILE A 73 -8.99 -19.52 16.63
CA ILE A 73 -9.54 -18.91 17.84
C ILE A 73 -9.97 -17.46 17.55
N MET A 74 -9.16 -16.71 16.79
CA MET A 74 -9.47 -15.33 16.42
C MET A 74 -10.71 -15.26 15.51
N HIS A 75 -10.79 -16.10 14.48
CA HIS A 75 -11.95 -16.20 13.60
C HIS A 75 -13.23 -16.51 14.38
N ASN A 76 -13.23 -17.55 15.22
CA ASN A 76 -14.42 -17.97 15.95
C ASN A 76 -14.85 -17.00 17.04
N SER A 77 -13.91 -16.27 17.63
CA SER A 77 -14.19 -15.39 18.77
C SER A 77 -14.48 -13.94 18.38
N HIS A 78 -13.89 -13.50 17.27
CA HIS A 78 -13.87 -12.09 16.86
C HIS A 78 -14.30 -11.87 15.41
N ASN A 79 -14.47 -12.93 14.62
CA ASN A 79 -14.72 -12.86 13.17
C ASN A 79 -13.67 -11.98 12.46
N ARG A 80 -12.38 -12.27 12.72
CA ARG A 80 -11.22 -11.52 12.23
C ARG A 80 -10.37 -12.38 11.32
N CYS A 81 -9.82 -11.80 10.25
CA CYS A 81 -8.72 -12.36 9.46
C CYS A 81 -7.50 -12.46 10.37
N GLY A 82 -6.88 -13.64 10.49
CA GLY A 82 -5.72 -13.93 11.37
C GLY A 82 -5.80 -13.33 12.77
N GLY A 83 -5.91 -12.02 12.85
CA GLY A 83 -6.03 -11.26 14.09
C GLY A 83 -4.71 -11.01 14.81
N PHE A 84 -3.59 -11.30 14.16
CA PHE A 84 -2.22 -11.13 14.64
C PHE A 84 -1.26 -11.00 13.44
N MET A 85 -0.07 -10.46 13.68
CA MET A 85 1.05 -10.53 12.72
C MET A 85 2.11 -11.48 13.22
N VAL A 86 2.75 -12.22 12.30
CA VAL A 86 3.87 -13.11 12.59
C VAL A 86 5.19 -12.40 12.31
N HIS A 87 6.20 -12.64 13.15
CA HIS A 87 7.55 -12.10 13.02
C HIS A 87 8.58 -13.22 13.25
N GLU A 88 9.67 -13.18 12.50
CA GLU A 88 10.74 -14.18 12.65
C GLU A 88 11.62 -13.93 13.88
N SER A 89 11.60 -12.72 14.41
CA SER A 89 12.41 -12.35 15.59
C SER A 89 11.64 -11.51 16.61
N LEU A 90 12.11 -11.52 17.86
CA LEU A 90 11.60 -10.62 18.91
C LEU A 90 11.86 -9.14 18.56
N GLU A 91 12.95 -8.85 17.86
CA GLU A 91 13.33 -7.49 17.47
C GLU A 91 12.34 -6.92 16.47
N GLU A 92 11.93 -7.70 15.47
CA GLU A 92 10.87 -7.33 14.52
C GLU A 92 9.53 -7.14 15.22
N ALA A 93 9.11 -8.07 16.08
CA ALA A 93 7.88 -7.93 16.86
C ALA A 93 7.87 -6.66 17.74
N GLN A 94 9.02 -6.29 18.32
CA GLN A 94 9.16 -5.06 19.09
C GLN A 94 9.11 -3.81 18.20
N ALA A 95 9.68 -3.85 17.02
CA ALA A 95 9.61 -2.77 16.05
C ALA A 95 8.15 -2.54 15.60
N ALA A 96 7.44 -3.60 15.23
CA ALA A 96 6.02 -3.55 14.87
C ALA A 96 5.14 -3.04 16.02
N GLN A 97 5.38 -3.46 17.26
CA GLN A 97 4.67 -2.97 18.44
C GLN A 97 4.84 -1.45 18.67
N LEU A 98 5.97 -0.90 18.27
CA LEU A 98 6.30 0.52 18.41
C LEU A 98 5.87 1.36 17.20
N SER A 99 5.48 0.71 16.12
CA SER A 99 5.02 1.38 14.90
C SER A 99 3.75 2.20 15.21
N PRO A 100 3.68 3.47 14.79
CA PRO A 100 2.48 4.26 15.02
C PRO A 100 1.33 3.73 14.16
N LEU A 101 0.12 3.61 14.73
CA LEU A 101 -1.07 3.13 14.00
C LEU A 101 -1.43 3.98 12.77
N VAL A 102 -1.00 5.23 12.75
CA VAL A 102 -1.12 6.12 11.58
C VAL A 102 0.27 6.63 11.25
N SER A 103 0.74 6.35 10.05
CA SER A 103 2.04 6.83 9.61
C SER A 103 2.04 8.35 9.51
N THR A 104 3.00 8.98 10.20
CA THR A 104 3.33 10.39 10.07
C THR A 104 4.49 10.62 9.08
N VAL A 105 4.97 9.54 8.44
CA VAL A 105 5.99 9.64 7.40
C VAL A 105 5.37 10.44 6.25
N GLU A 106 6.00 11.54 5.87
CA GLU A 106 5.61 12.27 4.66
C GLU A 106 5.70 11.29 3.49
N SER A 107 4.64 11.23 2.69
CA SER A 107 4.65 10.43 1.48
C SER A 107 5.74 10.96 0.56
N VAL A 108 6.56 10.05 0.01
CA VAL A 108 7.55 10.42 -1.01
C VAL A 108 6.86 10.83 -2.32
N ALA A 109 5.58 10.41 -2.48
CA ALA A 109 4.80 10.67 -3.69
C ALA A 109 4.17 12.07 -3.69
N SER A 110 4.23 12.73 -4.83
CA SER A 110 3.36 13.86 -5.12
C SER A 110 1.97 13.34 -5.50
N TYR A 111 0.95 13.68 -4.70
CA TYR A 111 -0.44 13.29 -4.97
C TYR A 111 -1.14 14.34 -5.83
N THR A 112 -0.81 14.37 -7.13
CA THR A 112 -1.50 15.22 -8.12
C THR A 112 -2.60 14.44 -8.83
N ILE A 113 -3.68 15.13 -9.20
CA ILE A 113 -4.81 14.59 -9.97
C ILE A 113 -4.88 15.36 -11.30
N ASP A 114 -4.20 14.83 -12.31
CA ASP A 114 -3.99 15.53 -13.60
C ASP A 114 -3.94 14.59 -14.81
N ASN A 115 -4.25 13.28 -14.63
CA ASN A 115 -4.21 12.27 -15.68
C ASN A 115 -5.62 11.74 -16.07
N ALA A 116 -6.59 12.64 -16.17
CA ALA A 116 -8.02 12.30 -16.33
C ALA A 116 -8.34 11.45 -17.56
N ASP A 117 -7.63 11.65 -18.67
CA ASP A 117 -7.87 10.90 -19.92
C ASP A 117 -7.48 9.43 -19.75
N VAL A 118 -6.36 9.15 -19.08
CA VAL A 118 -5.92 7.80 -18.74
C VAL A 118 -6.88 7.14 -17.74
N VAL A 119 -7.27 7.88 -16.70
CA VAL A 119 -8.28 7.39 -15.73
C VAL A 119 -9.56 6.98 -16.43
N SER A 120 -10.08 7.84 -17.32
CA SER A 120 -11.32 7.57 -18.08
C SER A 120 -11.17 6.33 -18.96
N ALA A 121 -10.03 6.18 -19.63
CA ALA A 121 -9.75 5.03 -20.49
C ALA A 121 -9.72 3.73 -19.69
N LEU A 122 -9.01 3.70 -18.55
CA LEU A 122 -8.89 2.52 -17.69
C LEU A 122 -10.22 2.18 -17.02
N GLN A 123 -10.90 3.16 -16.41
CA GLN A 123 -12.19 2.94 -15.74
C GLN A 123 -13.27 2.45 -16.71
N GLY A 124 -13.22 2.88 -17.97
CA GLY A 124 -14.11 2.43 -19.04
C GLY A 124 -13.94 0.95 -19.42
N LYS A 125 -12.88 0.29 -18.95
CA LYS A 125 -12.60 -1.14 -19.19
C LYS A 125 -12.90 -2.03 -17.99
N ILE A 126 -13.13 -1.46 -16.82
CA ILE A 126 -13.50 -2.23 -15.62
C ILE A 126 -14.87 -2.87 -15.85
N SER A 127 -14.94 -4.19 -15.65
CA SER A 127 -16.07 -5.03 -16.03
C SER A 127 -16.54 -5.91 -14.87
N GLU A 128 -17.79 -5.74 -14.48
CA GLU A 128 -18.46 -6.62 -13.53
C GLU A 128 -18.34 -8.09 -13.93
N ALA A 129 -18.57 -8.38 -15.20
CA ALA A 129 -18.56 -9.76 -15.71
C ALA A 129 -17.17 -10.42 -15.56
N ASN A 130 -16.08 -9.66 -15.75
CA ASN A 130 -14.72 -10.18 -15.59
C ASN A 130 -14.41 -10.43 -14.10
N ILE A 131 -14.73 -9.46 -13.24
CA ILE A 131 -14.53 -9.59 -11.77
C ILE A 131 -15.33 -10.78 -11.28
N ARG A 132 -16.63 -10.87 -11.60
CA ARG A 132 -17.51 -11.97 -11.22
C ARG A 132 -16.97 -13.33 -11.67
N SER A 133 -16.56 -13.45 -12.92
CA SER A 133 -16.01 -14.70 -13.46
C SER A 133 -14.73 -15.14 -12.74
N THR A 134 -13.90 -14.20 -12.31
CA THR A 134 -12.69 -14.49 -11.55
C THR A 134 -13.03 -14.93 -10.13
N ILE A 135 -13.97 -14.25 -9.44
CA ILE A 135 -14.49 -14.67 -8.12
C ILE A 135 -15.05 -16.09 -8.20
N GLU A 136 -15.92 -16.38 -9.21
CA GLU A 136 -16.51 -17.71 -9.42
C GLU A 136 -15.44 -18.79 -9.62
N THR A 137 -14.38 -18.47 -10.36
CA THR A 137 -13.28 -19.41 -10.60
C THR A 137 -12.50 -19.69 -9.33
N LEU A 138 -12.03 -18.63 -8.63
CA LEU A 138 -11.23 -18.77 -7.41
C LEU A 138 -12.03 -19.43 -6.29
N SER A 139 -13.29 -19.07 -6.14
CA SER A 139 -14.17 -19.71 -5.14
C SER A 139 -14.60 -21.13 -5.53
N SER A 140 -14.29 -21.62 -6.74
CA SER A 140 -14.52 -23.01 -7.14
C SER A 140 -13.48 -23.99 -6.62
N PHE A 141 -12.26 -23.57 -6.33
CA PHE A 141 -11.26 -24.41 -5.66
C PHE A 141 -11.84 -24.93 -4.33
N THR A 142 -11.45 -26.15 -3.91
CA THR A 142 -11.92 -26.70 -2.62
C THR A 142 -11.63 -25.74 -1.48
N ASN A 143 -10.42 -25.21 -1.45
CA ASN A 143 -9.98 -24.05 -0.69
C ASN A 143 -8.73 -23.49 -1.37
N ARG A 144 -8.24 -22.35 -0.86
CA ARG A 144 -6.97 -21.75 -1.28
C ARG A 144 -6.01 -21.61 -0.10
N TYR A 145 -6.13 -22.52 0.88
CA TYR A 145 -5.36 -22.43 2.13
C TYR A 145 -3.86 -22.67 1.90
N TYR A 146 -3.01 -21.95 2.60
CA TYR A 146 -1.57 -21.83 2.35
C TYR A 146 -0.77 -23.14 2.42
N THR A 147 -1.29 -24.20 3.07
CA THR A 147 -0.62 -25.50 3.19
C THR A 147 -1.20 -26.57 2.27
N THR A 148 -2.29 -26.30 1.56
CA THR A 148 -3.00 -27.30 0.76
C THR A 148 -2.52 -27.32 -0.69
N THR A 149 -2.68 -28.47 -1.36
CA THR A 149 -2.40 -28.61 -2.79
C THR A 149 -3.27 -27.64 -3.62
N THR A 150 -4.56 -27.53 -3.28
CA THR A 150 -5.46 -26.61 -3.99
C THR A 150 -5.14 -25.13 -3.73
N GLY A 151 -4.48 -24.82 -2.61
CA GLY A 151 -3.93 -23.49 -2.35
C GLY A 151 -2.75 -23.17 -3.28
N VAL A 152 -1.86 -24.13 -3.50
CA VAL A 152 -0.76 -24.00 -4.49
C VAL A 152 -1.31 -23.88 -5.90
N ASP A 153 -2.26 -24.76 -6.29
CA ASP A 153 -2.90 -24.74 -7.61
C ASP A 153 -3.57 -23.39 -7.90
N ALA A 154 -4.17 -22.76 -6.86
CA ALA A 154 -4.79 -21.44 -7.00
C ALA A 154 -3.75 -20.32 -7.24
N ALA A 155 -2.62 -20.34 -6.55
CA ALA A 155 -1.53 -19.40 -6.79
C ALA A 155 -0.94 -19.54 -8.19
N GLU A 156 -0.74 -20.79 -8.65
CA GLU A 156 -0.29 -21.07 -10.02
C GLU A 156 -1.31 -20.58 -11.06
N TRP A 157 -2.60 -20.80 -10.80
CA TRP A 157 -3.66 -20.31 -11.69
C TRP A 157 -3.67 -18.78 -11.78
N ILE A 158 -3.49 -18.05 -10.68
CA ILE A 158 -3.43 -16.59 -10.67
C ILE A 158 -2.21 -16.12 -11.47
N ARG A 159 -1.02 -16.71 -11.24
CA ARG A 159 0.20 -16.42 -11.99
C ARG A 159 -0.02 -16.62 -13.49
N ASP A 160 -0.59 -17.74 -13.89
CA ASP A 160 -0.82 -18.09 -15.28
C ASP A 160 -1.85 -17.14 -15.91
N LYS A 161 -2.93 -16.81 -15.17
CA LYS A 161 -3.94 -15.84 -15.61
C LYS A 161 -3.34 -14.46 -15.85
N TRP A 162 -2.51 -13.96 -14.94
CA TRP A 162 -1.87 -12.67 -15.09
C TRP A 162 -0.80 -12.67 -16.20
N GLN A 163 -0.06 -13.75 -16.35
CA GLN A 163 0.89 -13.92 -17.45
C GLN A 163 0.18 -13.98 -18.82
N ASP A 164 -0.94 -14.67 -18.91
CA ASP A 164 -1.73 -14.77 -20.15
C ASP A 164 -2.31 -13.41 -20.54
N LEU A 165 -2.89 -12.67 -19.58
CA LEU A 165 -3.41 -11.32 -19.81
C LEU A 165 -2.33 -10.39 -20.37
N THR A 166 -1.12 -10.48 -19.83
CA THR A 166 0.01 -9.61 -20.20
C THR A 166 0.88 -10.16 -21.32
N SER A 167 0.52 -11.27 -21.94
CA SER A 167 1.36 -11.98 -22.94
C SER A 167 1.74 -11.15 -24.16
N SER A 168 0.97 -10.11 -24.49
CA SER A 168 1.28 -9.16 -25.57
C SER A 168 2.28 -8.08 -25.17
N ARG A 169 2.67 -7.98 -23.88
CA ARG A 169 3.54 -6.96 -23.31
C ARG A 169 4.92 -7.52 -23.02
N SER A 170 5.96 -6.92 -23.61
CA SER A 170 7.36 -7.28 -23.33
C SER A 170 7.91 -6.67 -22.05
N ASP A 171 7.21 -5.68 -21.49
CA ASP A 171 7.52 -4.97 -20.24
C ASP A 171 6.85 -5.60 -19.01
N ALA A 172 6.13 -6.72 -19.19
CA ALA A 172 5.39 -7.36 -18.10
C ALA A 172 5.87 -8.81 -17.86
N SER A 173 5.89 -9.21 -16.58
CA SER A 173 6.15 -10.61 -16.19
C SER A 173 5.45 -10.97 -14.89
N ALA A 174 4.78 -12.14 -14.85
CA ALA A 174 4.19 -12.70 -13.66
C ALA A 174 5.06 -13.84 -13.12
N GLN A 175 5.36 -13.82 -11.83
CA GLN A 175 6.24 -14.78 -11.17
C GLN A 175 5.64 -15.27 -9.86
N LEU A 176 6.02 -16.50 -9.46
CA LEU A 176 5.76 -17.01 -8.12
C LEU A 176 6.87 -16.53 -7.18
N TYR A 177 6.48 -16.01 -6.02
CA TYR A 177 7.38 -15.71 -4.92
C TYR A 177 7.26 -16.82 -3.87
N ASN A 178 8.32 -17.62 -3.72
CA ASN A 178 8.31 -18.79 -2.85
C ASN A 178 8.63 -18.42 -1.41
N HIS A 179 7.90 -19.03 -0.50
CA HIS A 179 8.04 -18.89 0.95
C HIS A 179 8.59 -20.17 1.60
N SER A 180 8.66 -20.21 2.92
CA SER A 180 9.04 -21.40 3.69
C SER A 180 7.93 -22.47 3.76
N TRP A 181 6.70 -22.11 3.34
CA TRP A 181 5.54 -23.01 3.26
C TRP A 181 5.16 -23.33 1.81
N ALA A 182 4.10 -24.12 1.61
CA ALA A 182 3.79 -24.69 0.30
C ALA A 182 3.27 -23.69 -0.73
N GLN A 183 2.33 -22.81 -0.34
CA GLN A 183 1.70 -21.86 -1.24
C GLN A 183 2.62 -20.67 -1.52
N PRO A 184 2.97 -20.36 -2.77
CA PRO A 184 3.69 -19.14 -3.11
C PRO A 184 2.75 -17.94 -3.20
N SER A 185 3.30 -16.74 -3.02
CA SER A 185 2.66 -15.49 -3.47
C SER A 185 2.86 -15.30 -4.98
N VAL A 186 2.10 -14.40 -5.57
CA VAL A 186 2.19 -14.07 -7.00
C VAL A 186 2.56 -12.60 -7.14
N ILE A 187 3.54 -12.29 -7.99
CA ILE A 187 3.92 -10.91 -8.31
C ILE A 187 3.90 -10.74 -9.83
N LEU A 188 3.03 -9.85 -10.33
CA LEU A 188 3.09 -9.33 -11.69
C LEU A 188 3.76 -7.97 -11.65
N THR A 189 4.82 -7.79 -12.42
CA THR A 189 5.48 -6.50 -12.62
C THR A 189 5.22 -6.00 -14.03
N ILE A 190 4.82 -4.75 -14.18
CA ILE A 190 4.77 -4.00 -15.44
C ILE A 190 5.77 -2.86 -15.29
N GLN A 191 6.84 -2.89 -16.06
CA GLN A 191 7.94 -1.95 -15.92
C GLN A 191 7.57 -0.55 -16.42
N GLY A 192 7.89 0.46 -15.64
CA GLY A 192 7.73 1.87 -16.01
C GLY A 192 8.65 2.29 -17.16
N GLN A 193 8.19 3.25 -17.96
CA GLN A 193 8.88 3.68 -19.16
C GLN A 193 9.98 4.71 -18.88
N THR A 194 9.78 5.60 -17.90
CA THR A 194 10.68 6.73 -17.59
C THR A 194 11.30 6.62 -16.20
N ASP A 195 10.50 6.27 -15.19
CA ASP A 195 10.91 6.16 -13.79
C ASP A 195 10.74 4.73 -13.25
N PRO A 196 11.42 3.72 -13.85
CA PRO A 196 11.21 2.31 -13.51
C PRO A 196 11.62 1.93 -12.08
N ASP A 197 12.40 2.76 -11.41
CA ASP A 197 12.82 2.56 -10.03
C ASP A 197 11.75 2.98 -9.01
N GLU A 198 10.79 3.82 -9.40
CA GLU A 198 9.60 4.14 -8.61
C GLU A 198 8.52 3.09 -8.80
N ILE A 199 8.04 2.52 -7.69
CA ILE A 199 7.15 1.36 -7.72
C ILE A 199 5.83 1.71 -7.05
N VAL A 200 4.73 1.47 -7.76
CA VAL A 200 3.36 1.51 -7.24
C VAL A 200 2.89 0.06 -7.03
N VAL A 201 2.54 -0.29 -5.79
CA VAL A 201 2.10 -1.63 -5.42
C VAL A 201 0.59 -1.67 -5.26
N LEU A 202 -0.05 -2.70 -5.79
CA LEU A 202 -1.44 -3.06 -5.52
C LEU A 202 -1.47 -4.51 -5.05
N GLY A 203 -2.09 -4.78 -3.90
CA GLY A 203 -2.11 -6.10 -3.29
C GLY A 203 -3.49 -6.58 -2.88
N ALA A 204 -3.63 -7.90 -2.81
CA ALA A 204 -4.77 -8.66 -2.30
C ALA A 204 -4.25 -10.00 -1.81
N HIS A 205 -4.94 -10.69 -0.89
CA HIS A 205 -4.48 -12.03 -0.53
C HIS A 205 -5.17 -13.13 -1.34
N LEU A 206 -4.46 -14.22 -1.54
CA LEU A 206 -4.95 -15.29 -2.40
C LEU A 206 -5.39 -16.55 -1.64
N ASP A 207 -5.03 -16.66 -0.38
CA ASP A 207 -5.46 -17.78 0.45
C ASP A 207 -6.92 -17.62 0.95
N SER A 208 -7.50 -18.67 1.45
CA SER A 208 -8.82 -18.69 2.07
C SER A 208 -8.90 -19.75 3.16
N THR A 209 -9.72 -19.52 4.17
CA THR A 209 -9.87 -20.40 5.33
C THR A 209 -11.30 -20.60 5.77
N VAL A 210 -11.51 -21.55 6.69
CA VAL A 210 -12.70 -21.65 7.53
C VAL A 210 -12.26 -21.83 8.98
N GLY A 211 -13.07 -21.33 9.92
CA GLY A 211 -12.72 -21.21 11.34
C GLY A 211 -12.43 -22.50 12.13
N PHE A 212 -12.18 -23.65 11.48
CA PHE A 212 -11.73 -24.89 12.14
C PHE A 212 -10.86 -25.70 11.19
N GLY A 213 -9.54 -25.47 11.26
CA GLY A 213 -8.55 -26.35 10.65
C GLY A 213 -8.78 -26.63 9.17
N THR A 214 -8.48 -25.67 8.31
CA THR A 214 -8.58 -25.86 6.87
C THR A 214 -7.51 -26.83 6.39
N GLY A 215 -7.95 -27.95 5.81
CA GLY A 215 -7.09 -28.98 5.23
C GLY A 215 -7.53 -29.32 3.82
N GLU A 216 -6.86 -30.28 3.16
CA GLU A 216 -7.03 -30.64 1.75
C GLU A 216 -8.49 -30.83 1.31
N GLY A 217 -9.33 -31.42 2.16
CA GLY A 217 -10.74 -31.70 1.86
C GLY A 217 -11.73 -30.68 2.42
N THR A 218 -11.26 -29.65 3.07
CA THR A 218 -12.12 -28.64 3.72
C THR A 218 -12.57 -27.61 2.69
N ARG A 219 -13.89 -27.43 2.55
CA ARG A 219 -14.43 -26.42 1.65
C ARG A 219 -14.31 -25.02 2.28
N ALA A 220 -13.54 -24.13 1.66
CA ALA A 220 -13.41 -22.71 2.02
C ALA A 220 -13.47 -21.87 0.73
N PRO A 221 -14.65 -21.43 0.30
CA PRO A 221 -14.81 -20.71 -0.96
C PRO A 221 -14.06 -19.39 -0.99
N GLY A 222 -14.10 -18.60 0.11
CA GLY A 222 -13.46 -17.31 0.18
C GLY A 222 -13.82 -16.43 -1.00
N ALA A 223 -15.12 -16.26 -1.29
CA ALA A 223 -15.55 -15.54 -2.48
C ALA A 223 -15.36 -14.03 -2.33
N ASP A 224 -15.60 -13.52 -1.15
CA ASP A 224 -15.38 -12.13 -0.78
C ASP A 224 -14.00 -11.97 -0.13
N ASP A 225 -13.63 -12.87 0.72
CA ASP A 225 -12.39 -12.94 1.48
C ASP A 225 -11.46 -14.07 0.93
N ASP A 226 -10.47 -13.79 0.04
CA ASP A 226 -10.35 -12.55 -0.73
C ASP A 226 -10.23 -12.84 -2.24
N ALA A 227 -11.12 -13.69 -2.76
CA ALA A 227 -11.22 -13.82 -4.22
C ALA A 227 -11.70 -12.52 -4.85
N SER A 228 -12.44 -11.66 -4.10
CA SER A 228 -12.95 -10.39 -4.60
C SER A 228 -11.83 -9.38 -4.85
N GLY A 229 -10.84 -9.26 -3.98
CA GLY A 229 -9.67 -8.41 -4.18
C GLY A 229 -8.80 -8.89 -5.33
N ILE A 230 -8.45 -10.19 -5.37
CA ILE A 230 -7.70 -10.77 -6.49
C ILE A 230 -8.44 -10.57 -7.84
N ALA A 231 -9.76 -10.71 -7.85
CA ALA A 231 -10.57 -10.49 -9.06
C ALA A 231 -10.56 -9.02 -9.49
N THR A 232 -10.64 -8.12 -8.54
CA THR A 232 -10.54 -6.67 -8.78
C THR A 232 -9.18 -6.30 -9.35
N LEU A 233 -8.07 -6.79 -8.77
CA LEU A 233 -6.71 -6.62 -9.33
C LEU A 233 -6.60 -7.18 -10.74
N THR A 234 -7.13 -8.39 -10.97
CA THR A 234 -7.08 -9.06 -12.28
C THR A 234 -7.78 -8.23 -13.36
N ASP A 235 -8.90 -7.59 -13.04
CA ASP A 235 -9.61 -6.75 -14.01
C ASP A 235 -8.93 -5.39 -14.24
N VAL A 236 -8.25 -4.82 -13.23
CA VAL A 236 -7.38 -3.64 -13.40
C VAL A 236 -6.22 -3.97 -14.34
N ILE A 237 -5.56 -5.14 -14.17
CA ILE A 237 -4.52 -5.63 -15.09
C ILE A 237 -5.09 -5.74 -16.52
N ASN A 238 -6.27 -6.34 -16.67
CA ASN A 238 -6.94 -6.42 -17.97
C ASN A 238 -7.21 -5.02 -18.57
N ALA A 239 -7.71 -4.07 -17.76
CA ALA A 239 -7.96 -2.70 -18.21
C ALA A 239 -6.66 -2.02 -18.71
N ILE A 240 -5.55 -2.20 -18.02
CA ILE A 240 -4.21 -1.72 -18.41
C ILE A 240 -3.81 -2.28 -19.78
N VAL A 241 -3.99 -3.58 -19.98
CA VAL A 241 -3.58 -4.26 -21.22
C VAL A 241 -4.47 -3.86 -22.40
N VAL A 242 -5.80 -3.91 -22.24
CA VAL A 242 -6.72 -3.60 -23.35
C VAL A 242 -6.78 -2.12 -23.71
N SER A 243 -6.36 -1.24 -22.82
CA SER A 243 -6.19 0.19 -23.09
C SER A 243 -4.82 0.52 -23.67
N ASP A 244 -3.90 -0.44 -23.75
CA ASP A 244 -2.48 -0.21 -24.10
C ASP A 244 -1.83 0.87 -23.24
N TYR A 245 -2.14 0.88 -21.93
CA TYR A 245 -1.58 1.86 -21.00
C TYR A 245 -0.09 1.62 -20.77
N LYS A 246 0.69 2.67 -20.89
CA LYS A 246 2.14 2.74 -20.67
C LYS A 246 2.41 3.56 -19.41
N PRO A 247 2.65 2.93 -18.27
CA PRO A 247 2.97 3.65 -17.05
C PRO A 247 4.37 4.26 -17.12
N GLU A 248 4.56 5.43 -16.54
CA GLU A 248 5.90 6.02 -16.34
C GLU A 248 6.66 5.25 -15.27
N LYS A 249 5.98 4.89 -14.18
CA LYS A 249 6.53 4.19 -13.02
C LYS A 249 6.14 2.72 -13.03
N THR A 250 6.94 1.89 -12.40
CA THR A 250 6.70 0.45 -12.35
C THR A 250 5.46 0.12 -11.51
N LEU A 251 4.59 -0.73 -12.05
CA LEU A 251 3.45 -1.30 -11.33
C LEU A 251 3.80 -2.72 -10.85
N ALA A 252 3.50 -3.01 -9.59
CA ALA A 252 3.62 -4.35 -9.02
C ALA A 252 2.27 -4.79 -8.46
N PHE A 253 1.61 -5.76 -9.11
CA PHE A 253 0.39 -6.39 -8.62
C PHE A 253 0.78 -7.63 -7.84
N MET A 254 0.24 -7.79 -6.63
CA MET A 254 0.62 -8.86 -5.72
C MET A 254 -0.59 -9.63 -5.22
N GLY A 255 -0.50 -10.97 -5.28
CA GLY A 255 -1.40 -11.89 -4.58
C GLY A 255 -0.63 -12.50 -3.41
N TYR A 256 -0.95 -12.11 -2.19
CA TYR A 256 -0.22 -12.57 -0.99
C TYR A 256 -0.71 -13.92 -0.52
N ALA A 257 0.21 -14.82 -0.16
CA ALA A 257 -0.08 -16.10 0.45
C ALA A 257 -0.10 -16.00 1.98
N ALA A 258 -0.85 -16.86 2.65
CA ALA A 258 -0.83 -17.02 4.11
C ALA A 258 -1.15 -15.73 4.90
N GLU A 259 -2.04 -14.89 4.36
CA GLU A 259 -2.61 -13.75 5.09
C GLU A 259 -3.34 -14.22 6.34
N GLU A 260 -4.23 -15.22 6.18
CA GLU A 260 -5.16 -15.80 7.15
C GLU A 260 -4.48 -16.42 8.39
N VAL A 261 -3.17 -16.54 8.35
CA VAL A 261 -2.33 -17.06 9.44
C VAL A 261 -1.23 -16.08 9.86
N GLY A 262 -1.54 -14.78 9.76
CA GLY A 262 -0.74 -13.69 10.33
C GLY A 262 0.08 -12.89 9.34
N LEU A 263 -0.48 -12.55 8.17
CA LEU A 263 0.07 -11.64 7.15
C LEU A 263 1.44 -12.08 6.60
N ARG A 264 1.71 -13.38 6.59
CA ARG A 264 3.07 -13.91 6.40
C ARG A 264 3.65 -13.60 5.02
N GLY A 265 2.84 -13.75 3.95
CA GLY A 265 3.34 -13.54 2.59
C GLY A 265 3.63 -12.09 2.26
N SER A 266 2.81 -11.19 2.74
CA SER A 266 3.04 -9.74 2.57
C SER A 266 4.22 -9.26 3.41
N ASP A 267 4.41 -9.81 4.62
CA ASP A 267 5.53 -9.48 5.49
C ASP A 267 6.87 -9.90 4.88
N ASP A 268 6.97 -11.15 4.37
CA ASP A 268 8.15 -11.62 3.64
C ASP A 268 8.49 -10.69 2.46
N ILE A 269 7.49 -10.31 1.66
CA ILE A 269 7.69 -9.47 0.47
C ILE A 269 8.04 -8.04 0.86
N ALA A 270 7.31 -7.42 1.78
CA ALA A 270 7.56 -6.04 2.21
C ALA A 270 8.94 -5.90 2.86
N THR A 271 9.33 -6.88 3.68
CA THR A 271 10.68 -6.96 4.29
C THR A 271 11.77 -7.13 3.22
N ASP A 272 11.56 -7.97 2.22
CA ASP A 272 12.50 -8.16 1.11
C ASP A 272 12.64 -6.87 0.27
N TYR A 273 11.53 -6.18 -0.01
CA TYR A 273 11.55 -4.88 -0.69
C TYR A 273 12.31 -3.82 0.12
N LYS A 274 12.12 -3.79 1.43
CA LYS A 274 12.85 -2.90 2.33
C LYS A 274 14.35 -3.19 2.34
N ASN A 275 14.73 -4.45 2.46
CA ASN A 275 16.13 -4.89 2.48
C ASN A 275 16.86 -4.59 1.16
N GLN A 276 16.13 -4.62 0.03
CA GLN A 276 16.63 -4.25 -1.28
C GLN A 276 16.60 -2.73 -1.53
N ASN A 277 16.12 -1.92 -0.59
CA ASN A 277 15.94 -0.48 -0.73
C ASN A 277 15.08 -0.10 -1.95
N LYS A 278 14.01 -0.87 -2.23
CA LYS A 278 13.07 -0.55 -3.32
C LYS A 278 12.33 0.76 -3.02
N ASN A 279 12.25 1.63 -4.02
CA ASN A 279 11.54 2.89 -3.91
C ASN A 279 10.04 2.68 -4.17
N VAL A 280 9.31 2.17 -3.16
CA VAL A 280 7.85 2.03 -3.23
C VAL A 280 7.21 3.36 -2.83
N ILE A 281 6.56 4.01 -3.78
CA ILE A 281 5.97 5.34 -3.61
C ILE A 281 4.52 5.31 -3.12
N GLY A 282 3.88 4.15 -3.19
CA GLY A 282 2.54 3.94 -2.63
C GLY A 282 2.08 2.50 -2.77
N VAL A 283 1.29 2.06 -1.79
CA VAL A 283 0.71 0.71 -1.73
C VAL A 283 -0.80 0.84 -1.57
N LEU A 284 -1.56 0.10 -2.37
CA LEU A 284 -3.01 -0.03 -2.27
C LEU A 284 -3.38 -1.48 -1.95
N GLN A 285 -3.97 -1.73 -0.79
CA GLN A 285 -4.54 -3.04 -0.44
C GLN A 285 -5.98 -3.13 -0.91
N LEU A 286 -6.35 -4.25 -1.54
CA LEU A 286 -7.72 -4.58 -1.90
C LEU A 286 -8.07 -5.93 -1.28
N ASP A 287 -8.85 -5.91 -0.21
CA ASP A 287 -9.26 -7.08 0.55
C ASP A 287 -10.71 -6.88 0.95
N MET A 288 -11.57 -7.83 0.57
CA MET A 288 -13.02 -7.74 0.72
C MET A 288 -13.61 -6.51 -0.01
N THR A 289 -13.96 -6.69 -1.28
CA THR A 289 -14.40 -5.59 -2.15
C THR A 289 -15.85 -5.70 -2.59
N ASN A 290 -16.58 -6.79 -2.25
CA ASN A 290 -17.85 -7.10 -2.92
C ASN A 290 -19.10 -7.08 -2.05
N TYR A 291 -19.01 -7.02 -0.73
CA TYR A 291 -20.20 -7.00 0.15
C TYR A 291 -20.61 -5.56 0.51
N TYR A 292 -21.83 -5.15 0.14
CA TYR A 292 -22.38 -3.84 0.47
C TYR A 292 -23.09 -3.88 1.83
N GLY A 293 -22.33 -3.77 2.92
CA GLY A 293 -22.82 -3.96 4.29
C GLY A 293 -23.10 -2.68 5.09
N SER A 294 -22.83 -1.48 4.52
CA SER A 294 -22.95 -0.21 5.25
C SER A 294 -23.46 0.92 4.35
N ASN A 295 -23.62 2.13 4.92
CA ASN A 295 -24.28 3.24 4.23
C ASN A 295 -23.42 3.95 3.18
N SER A 296 -22.09 3.92 3.30
CA SER A 296 -21.19 4.50 2.28
C SER A 296 -20.78 3.43 1.26
N ASP A 297 -20.42 3.90 0.08
CA ASP A 297 -20.04 3.04 -1.04
C ASP A 297 -18.64 2.45 -0.88
N ILE A 298 -17.73 3.18 -0.27
CA ILE A 298 -16.35 2.78 0.03
C ILE A 298 -16.03 3.29 1.42
N TYR A 299 -15.37 2.48 2.23
CA TYR A 299 -14.75 2.93 3.49
C TYR A 299 -13.23 2.90 3.33
N ILE A 300 -12.53 3.76 4.06
CA ILE A 300 -11.07 3.72 4.13
C ILE A 300 -10.68 3.35 5.54
N ILE A 301 -9.87 2.30 5.69
CA ILE A 301 -9.29 1.91 6.96
C ILE A 301 -8.31 3.00 7.41
N GLY A 302 -8.42 3.42 8.67
CA GLY A 302 -7.63 4.52 9.22
C GLY A 302 -6.41 4.10 10.01
N ASP A 303 -6.33 2.85 10.45
CA ASP A 303 -5.21 2.30 11.21
C ASP A 303 -4.25 1.52 10.30
N TYR A 304 -2.96 1.55 10.62
CA TYR A 304 -1.86 1.02 9.80
C TYR A 304 -1.83 1.59 8.37
N THR A 305 -2.24 2.85 8.18
CA THR A 305 -2.31 3.51 6.88
C THR A 305 -1.67 4.89 6.88
N ASN A 306 -1.44 5.45 5.69
CA ASN A 306 -0.91 6.80 5.52
C ASN A 306 -2.03 7.82 5.30
N GLY A 307 -2.09 8.85 6.15
CA GLY A 307 -3.17 9.85 6.13
C GLY A 307 -3.24 10.69 4.85
N ALA A 308 -2.09 11.03 4.26
CA ALA A 308 -2.02 11.78 3.02
C ALA A 308 -2.52 10.92 1.84
N GLN A 309 -2.08 9.66 1.73
CA GLN A 309 -2.56 8.75 0.72
C GLN A 309 -4.06 8.42 0.89
N ASN A 310 -4.55 8.31 2.13
CA ASN A 310 -5.99 8.15 2.39
C ASN A 310 -6.81 9.35 1.92
N THR A 311 -6.27 10.55 2.05
CA THR A 311 -6.89 11.78 1.51
C THR A 311 -6.90 11.73 -0.01
N PHE A 312 -5.79 11.40 -0.63
CA PHE A 312 -5.69 11.23 -2.08
C PHE A 312 -6.72 10.22 -2.63
N LEU A 313 -6.92 9.06 -1.98
CA LEU A 313 -7.98 8.12 -2.38
C LEU A 313 -9.38 8.72 -2.34
N LYS A 314 -9.68 9.52 -1.30
CA LYS A 314 -10.98 10.22 -1.20
C LYS A 314 -11.15 11.22 -2.34
N ASP A 315 -10.09 11.94 -2.68
CA ASP A 315 -10.09 12.92 -3.77
C ASP A 315 -10.23 12.23 -5.13
N LEU A 316 -9.63 11.04 -5.33
CA LEU A 316 -9.84 10.22 -6.53
C LEU A 316 -11.30 9.79 -6.67
N VAL A 317 -11.94 9.32 -5.59
CA VAL A 317 -13.37 8.96 -5.63
C VAL A 317 -14.22 10.19 -5.94
N GLN A 318 -13.96 11.33 -5.29
CA GLN A 318 -14.70 12.55 -5.51
C GLN A 318 -14.58 13.05 -6.96
N THR A 319 -13.38 12.97 -7.53
CA THR A 319 -13.06 13.48 -8.88
C THR A 319 -13.60 12.55 -9.96
N TYR A 320 -13.38 11.25 -9.85
CA TYR A 320 -13.59 10.31 -10.95
C TYR A 320 -14.78 9.37 -10.78
N GLN A 321 -15.35 9.29 -9.59
CA GLN A 321 -16.52 8.47 -9.29
C GLN A 321 -17.61 9.33 -8.60
N GLY A 322 -17.81 10.54 -9.08
CA GLY A 322 -18.75 11.50 -8.50
C GLY A 322 -20.13 10.90 -8.25
N GLY A 323 -20.62 11.03 -7.02
CA GLY A 323 -21.88 10.44 -6.55
C GLY A 323 -21.67 9.25 -5.59
N LEU A 324 -20.47 8.66 -5.50
CA LEU A 324 -20.15 7.68 -4.47
C LEU A 324 -19.83 8.38 -3.14
N SER A 325 -20.26 7.76 -2.06
CA SER A 325 -19.99 8.20 -0.69
C SER A 325 -18.78 7.45 -0.12
N VAL A 326 -17.88 8.18 0.57
CA VAL A 326 -16.70 7.61 1.22
C VAL A 326 -16.79 7.80 2.73
N GLY A 327 -16.69 6.70 3.47
CA GLY A 327 -16.60 6.68 4.93
C GLY A 327 -15.16 6.40 5.41
N THR A 328 -15.00 6.38 6.72
CA THR A 328 -13.76 5.93 7.38
C THR A 328 -14.13 4.94 8.48
N THR A 329 -13.31 3.90 8.64
CA THR A 329 -13.49 2.89 9.69
C THR A 329 -12.12 2.41 10.16
N ASN A 330 -12.05 1.72 11.29
CA ASN A 330 -10.84 1.16 11.84
C ASN A 330 -11.05 -0.31 12.19
N CYS A 331 -10.02 -1.11 12.02
CA CYS A 331 -9.98 -2.50 12.47
C CYS A 331 -9.68 -2.61 13.97
N GLY A 332 -8.81 -1.76 14.47
CA GLY A 332 -8.26 -1.83 15.82
C GLY A 332 -7.10 -2.83 15.99
N TYR A 333 -6.63 -3.42 14.90
CA TYR A 333 -5.48 -4.34 14.82
C TYR A 333 -4.96 -4.39 13.37
N ALA A 334 -3.84 -5.07 13.13
CA ALA A 334 -3.29 -5.32 11.79
C ALA A 334 -4.18 -6.35 11.07
N CYS A 335 -5.21 -5.88 10.38
CA CYS A 335 -6.31 -6.69 9.89
C CYS A 335 -6.20 -7.15 8.44
N SER A 336 -5.16 -6.75 7.74
CA SER A 336 -4.82 -7.21 6.40
C SER A 336 -3.39 -6.81 6.03
N ASP A 337 -2.92 -7.24 4.87
CA ASP A 337 -1.56 -7.12 4.36
C ASP A 337 -1.02 -5.69 4.28
N HIS A 338 -1.88 -4.66 4.29
CA HIS A 338 -1.47 -3.25 4.37
C HIS A 338 -0.58 -2.99 5.59
N ALA A 339 -0.81 -3.72 6.69
CA ALA A 339 -0.05 -3.53 7.91
C ALA A 339 1.42 -3.96 7.74
N SER A 340 1.71 -5.00 6.98
CA SER A 340 3.08 -5.43 6.66
C SER A 340 3.87 -4.32 5.94
N TRP A 341 3.26 -3.66 4.97
CA TRP A 341 3.89 -2.55 4.26
C TRP A 341 4.05 -1.31 5.13
N HIS A 342 3.04 -1.01 5.96
CA HIS A 342 3.10 0.08 6.92
C HIS A 342 4.27 -0.10 7.90
N ASP A 343 4.48 -1.32 8.42
CA ASP A 343 5.56 -1.61 9.37
C ASP A 343 6.97 -1.45 8.76
N GLN A 344 7.09 -1.65 7.44
CA GLN A 344 8.31 -1.35 6.70
C GLN A 344 8.47 0.16 6.37
N GLY A 345 7.50 1.00 6.77
CA GLY A 345 7.53 2.45 6.60
C GLY A 345 7.11 2.94 5.22
N TYR A 346 6.41 2.12 4.44
CA TYR A 346 5.83 2.53 3.16
C TYR A 346 4.47 3.23 3.34
N ALA A 347 4.14 4.16 2.45
CA ALA A 347 2.82 4.76 2.41
C ALA A 347 1.81 3.75 1.87
N VAL A 348 0.78 3.44 2.65
CA VAL A 348 -0.23 2.46 2.28
C VAL A 348 -1.64 2.96 2.59
N SER A 349 -2.61 2.54 1.79
CA SER A 349 -4.04 2.74 2.01
C SER A 349 -4.82 1.47 1.77
N PHE A 350 -5.94 1.35 2.48
CA PHE A 350 -6.83 0.20 2.40
C PHE A 350 -8.29 0.67 2.27
N PRO A 351 -8.83 0.79 1.03
CA PRO A 351 -10.26 0.94 0.82
C PRO A 351 -10.98 -0.38 1.08
N PHE A 352 -12.07 -0.33 1.83
CA PHE A 352 -12.80 -1.46 2.37
C PHE A 352 -14.29 -1.39 2.05
N GLU A 353 -14.95 -2.52 1.93
CA GLU A 353 -16.32 -2.65 1.43
C GLU A 353 -17.40 -2.04 2.32
N ALA A 354 -17.18 -1.97 3.64
CA ALA A 354 -18.14 -1.53 4.63
C ALA A 354 -17.45 -0.90 5.84
N THR A 355 -18.20 -0.50 6.88
CA THR A 355 -17.61 -0.34 8.20
C THR A 355 -17.08 -1.70 8.67
N PHE A 356 -16.00 -1.72 9.45
CA PHE A 356 -15.38 -2.96 9.89
C PHE A 356 -16.38 -3.95 10.52
N ASN A 357 -17.27 -3.45 11.37
CA ASN A 357 -18.33 -4.27 12.00
C ASN A 357 -19.54 -4.54 11.09
N GLY A 358 -19.59 -3.96 9.91
CA GLY A 358 -20.65 -4.13 8.92
C GLY A 358 -20.23 -4.92 7.69
N SER A 359 -19.00 -5.46 7.67
CA SER A 359 -18.47 -6.29 6.59
C SER A 359 -19.19 -7.63 6.48
N ASN A 360 -18.87 -8.39 5.46
CA ASN A 360 -19.50 -9.67 5.17
C ASN A 360 -19.47 -10.62 6.39
N PRO A 361 -20.63 -10.99 6.95
CA PRO A 361 -20.68 -11.86 8.13
C PRO A 361 -20.40 -13.34 7.81
N TYR A 362 -20.23 -13.71 6.54
CA TYR A 362 -20.03 -15.09 6.09
C TYR A 362 -18.57 -15.46 5.88
N ILE A 363 -17.64 -14.50 6.01
CA ILE A 363 -16.20 -14.79 5.88
C ILE A 363 -15.75 -15.89 6.84
N HIS A 364 -14.69 -16.60 6.50
CA HIS A 364 -14.14 -17.74 7.27
C HIS A 364 -15.18 -18.87 7.49
N THR A 365 -16.13 -19.02 6.57
CA THR A 365 -17.10 -20.10 6.58
C THR A 365 -17.30 -20.67 5.17
N VAL A 366 -17.93 -21.84 5.09
CA VAL A 366 -18.36 -22.44 3.80
C VAL A 366 -19.41 -21.58 3.08
N ASN A 367 -19.96 -20.57 3.73
CA ASN A 367 -20.99 -19.67 3.22
C ASN A 367 -20.41 -18.38 2.64
N ASP A 368 -19.09 -18.17 2.68
CA ASP A 368 -18.47 -17.08 1.94
C ASP A 368 -18.50 -17.39 0.45
N THR A 369 -19.62 -17.08 -0.16
CA THR A 369 -19.94 -17.35 -1.57
C THR A 369 -20.41 -16.08 -2.25
N LEU A 370 -20.24 -15.98 -3.55
CA LEU A 370 -20.72 -14.82 -4.33
C LEU A 370 -22.23 -14.54 -4.09
N ALA A 371 -23.02 -15.57 -3.90
CA ALA A 371 -24.46 -15.43 -3.62
C ALA A 371 -24.72 -14.69 -2.29
N ASN A 372 -23.84 -14.81 -1.31
CA ASN A 372 -23.96 -14.15 0.00
C ASN A 372 -23.21 -12.80 0.06
N SER A 373 -22.33 -12.51 -0.91
CA SER A 373 -21.69 -11.19 -1.04
C SER A 373 -22.37 -10.30 -2.10
N GLY A 374 -23.66 -10.50 -2.35
CA GLY A 374 -24.44 -9.66 -3.27
C GLY A 374 -25.01 -10.38 -4.48
N GLY A 375 -24.46 -11.54 -4.88
CA GLY A 375 -24.87 -12.35 -6.04
C GLY A 375 -24.33 -11.85 -7.38
N ASP A 376 -23.67 -10.69 -7.40
CA ASP A 376 -22.95 -10.10 -8.53
C ASP A 376 -21.67 -9.43 -8.03
N ALA A 377 -20.89 -8.80 -8.92
CA ALA A 377 -19.66 -8.09 -8.58
C ALA A 377 -19.78 -6.56 -8.75
N ASN A 378 -21.01 -6.02 -8.69
CA ASN A 378 -21.23 -4.59 -8.89
C ASN A 378 -20.56 -3.72 -7.83
N HIS A 379 -20.43 -4.21 -6.59
CA HIS A 379 -19.76 -3.47 -5.53
C HIS A 379 -18.25 -3.41 -5.79
N ALA A 380 -17.63 -4.53 -6.17
CA ALA A 380 -16.21 -4.63 -6.50
C ALA A 380 -15.81 -3.74 -7.70
N VAL A 381 -16.72 -3.48 -8.64
CA VAL A 381 -16.48 -2.51 -9.74
C VAL A 381 -16.07 -1.13 -9.22
N LYS A 382 -16.61 -0.68 -8.08
CA LYS A 382 -16.26 0.63 -7.49
C LYS A 382 -14.79 0.66 -7.09
N PHE A 383 -14.31 -0.44 -6.51
CA PHE A 383 -12.91 -0.62 -6.09
C PHE A 383 -11.98 -0.78 -7.29
N GLY A 384 -12.39 -1.52 -8.32
CA GLY A 384 -11.65 -1.63 -9.58
C GLY A 384 -11.47 -0.27 -10.26
N LYS A 385 -12.51 0.57 -10.26
CA LYS A 385 -12.41 1.94 -10.78
C LYS A 385 -11.54 2.86 -9.92
N LEU A 386 -11.58 2.69 -8.59
CA LEU A 386 -10.69 3.43 -7.70
C LEU A 386 -9.23 3.01 -7.90
N ALA A 387 -8.96 1.71 -7.98
CA ALA A 387 -7.62 1.19 -8.25
C ALA A 387 -7.09 1.62 -9.62
N ALA A 388 -7.94 1.67 -10.65
CA ALA A 388 -7.59 2.19 -11.97
C ALA A 388 -7.22 3.69 -11.93
N ALA A 389 -7.96 4.50 -11.17
CA ALA A 389 -7.63 5.90 -10.95
C ALA A 389 -6.33 6.06 -10.15
N TYR A 390 -6.14 5.27 -9.10
CA TYR A 390 -4.91 5.25 -8.31
C TYR A 390 -3.68 4.91 -9.16
N VAL A 391 -3.77 3.89 -10.00
CA VAL A 391 -2.70 3.52 -10.95
C VAL A 391 -2.39 4.67 -11.89
N ALA A 392 -3.41 5.23 -12.56
CA ALA A 392 -3.22 6.28 -13.55
C ALA A 392 -2.63 7.56 -12.97
N GLU A 393 -3.07 7.95 -11.77
CA GLU A 393 -2.63 9.21 -11.15
C GLU A 393 -1.31 9.09 -10.39
N LEU A 394 -0.97 7.92 -9.87
CA LEU A 394 0.28 7.74 -9.14
C LEU A 394 1.43 7.28 -10.04
N ALA A 395 1.17 6.35 -10.96
CA ALA A 395 2.17 5.87 -11.90
C ALA A 395 2.29 6.74 -13.14
N LYS A 396 1.37 7.67 -13.37
CA LYS A 396 1.32 8.54 -14.55
C LYS A 396 1.38 7.75 -15.88
N GLY A 397 1.72 8.37 -16.98
CA GLY A 397 1.85 7.70 -18.27
C GLY A 397 0.69 7.97 -19.22
N TYR A 398 0.59 7.18 -20.30
CA TYR A 398 -0.29 7.47 -21.44
C TYR A 398 -0.92 6.20 -22.03
N ILE A 399 -1.88 6.37 -22.92
CA ILE A 399 -2.59 5.31 -23.64
C ILE A 399 -2.05 5.19 -25.07
N GLY A 400 -1.77 3.97 -25.53
CA GLY A 400 -1.39 3.71 -26.92
C GLY A 400 0.08 4.00 -27.24
N ASN A 401 0.35 4.34 -28.51
CA ASN A 401 1.69 4.62 -29.01
C ASN A 401 2.03 6.12 -29.04
N ASP A 402 1.04 6.95 -28.72
CA ASP A 402 1.27 8.39 -28.62
C ASP A 402 1.53 8.72 -27.15
N PRO A 403 2.72 9.17 -26.78
CA PRO A 403 2.96 9.66 -25.42
C PRO A 403 2.08 10.86 -25.07
N GLY A 404 1.10 11.22 -25.94
CA GLY A 404 0.38 12.48 -25.83
C GLY A 404 1.31 13.64 -26.23
N PRO A 405 0.84 14.87 -26.34
CA PRO A 405 1.74 16.01 -26.21
C PRO A 405 2.39 15.79 -24.83
N ASP A 406 3.67 15.40 -24.91
CA ASP A 406 4.56 15.14 -23.77
C ASP A 406 4.01 15.96 -22.59
N PRO A 407 3.41 15.36 -21.50
CA PRO A 407 3.04 16.20 -20.38
C PRO A 407 4.36 16.82 -20.04
N ASP A 408 4.55 17.99 -20.60
CA ASP A 408 5.77 18.78 -20.86
C ASP A 408 6.85 18.23 -19.94
N PRO A 409 7.77 17.38 -20.41
CA PRO A 409 8.71 16.73 -19.49
C PRO A 409 9.14 17.91 -18.68
N ASP A 410 8.75 17.91 -17.37
CA ASP A 410 9.09 19.05 -16.50
C ASP A 410 10.47 19.45 -16.92
N PRO A 411 10.61 20.47 -17.81
CA PRO A 411 11.73 20.50 -18.74
C PRO A 411 12.90 20.51 -17.80
N ASP A 412 13.67 19.39 -17.85
CA ASP A 412 14.94 19.32 -17.09
C ASP A 412 15.56 20.69 -17.31
N PRO A 413 15.40 21.60 -16.32
CA PRO A 413 15.20 23.04 -16.58
C PRO A 413 16.30 23.48 -17.48
N ASP A 414 15.94 23.88 -18.72
CA ASP A 414 16.97 24.26 -19.71
C ASP A 414 17.84 25.30 -19.01
N PRO A 415 19.06 24.93 -18.62
CA PRO A 415 19.85 25.74 -17.69
C PRO A 415 19.92 27.16 -18.28
N GLY A 416 19.23 28.10 -17.59
CA GLY A 416 19.15 29.47 -18.01
C GLY A 416 17.79 29.98 -18.52
N GLN A 417 16.69 29.18 -18.52
CA GLN A 417 15.33 29.70 -18.75
C GLN A 417 14.60 29.96 -17.43
N GLU A 418 13.83 31.04 -17.40
CA GLU A 418 13.02 31.46 -16.25
C GLU A 418 11.81 30.54 -16.10
N GLN A 419 11.59 30.01 -14.88
CA GLN A 419 10.47 29.13 -14.52
C GLN A 419 9.59 29.74 -13.43
N THR A 420 8.31 29.39 -13.43
CA THR A 420 7.38 29.79 -12.37
C THR A 420 6.72 28.56 -11.77
N GLN A 421 6.78 28.45 -10.44
CA GLN A 421 6.10 27.41 -9.66
C GLN A 421 5.07 28.06 -8.74
N SER A 422 3.90 27.43 -8.58
CA SER A 422 2.80 27.96 -7.77
C SER A 422 2.50 27.04 -6.59
N PHE A 423 2.30 27.60 -5.43
CA PHE A 423 1.98 26.92 -4.20
C PHE A 423 0.77 27.58 -3.51
N SER A 424 0.04 26.83 -2.71
CA SER A 424 -1.01 27.37 -1.85
C SER A 424 -0.94 26.73 -0.49
N GLY A 425 -1.28 27.47 0.56
CA GLY A 425 -1.19 26.97 1.93
C GLY A 425 -2.03 27.75 2.91
N ASN A 426 -1.96 27.30 4.19
CA ASN A 426 -2.66 27.94 5.30
C ASN A 426 -1.75 28.01 6.53
N VAL A 427 -1.54 29.17 7.09
CA VAL A 427 -0.73 29.35 8.31
C VAL A 427 -1.53 29.95 9.45
N SER A 428 -1.45 29.29 10.61
CA SER A 428 -1.99 29.84 11.86
C SER A 428 -1.00 30.82 12.51
N ARG A 429 -1.43 31.57 13.51
CA ARG A 429 -0.53 32.52 14.20
C ARG A 429 0.70 31.81 14.76
N GLY A 430 1.88 32.19 14.25
CA GLY A 430 3.18 31.63 14.63
C GLY A 430 3.49 30.30 13.93
N GLY A 431 2.59 29.77 13.12
CA GLY A 431 2.84 28.64 12.20
C GLY A 431 3.74 29.10 11.05
N GLU A 432 4.49 28.16 10.48
CA GLU A 432 5.44 28.38 9.39
C GLU A 432 5.27 27.29 8.35
N GLU A 433 5.28 27.67 7.06
CA GLU A 433 5.40 26.76 5.93
C GLU A 433 6.68 27.09 5.16
N HIS A 434 7.39 26.05 4.72
CA HIS A 434 8.70 26.18 4.08
C HIS A 434 8.69 25.57 2.68
N TYR A 435 9.32 26.26 1.71
CA TYR A 435 9.42 25.85 0.32
C TYR A 435 10.88 25.94 -0.18
N GLY A 436 11.27 25.06 -1.07
CA GLY A 436 12.63 24.96 -1.61
C GLY A 436 13.31 23.64 -1.20
N ALA A 437 14.54 23.32 -1.59
CA ALA A 437 15.47 24.22 -2.29
C ALA A 437 15.04 24.46 -3.76
N PHE A 438 14.97 25.73 -4.18
CA PHE A 438 14.87 26.11 -5.59
C PHE A 438 16.29 26.24 -6.14
N SER A 439 16.63 25.49 -7.21
CA SER A 439 17.89 25.70 -7.95
C SER A 439 17.88 27.09 -8.58
N VAL A 440 18.93 27.85 -8.43
CA VAL A 440 19.00 29.24 -8.93
C VAL A 440 20.33 29.55 -9.59
N THR A 441 20.30 30.33 -10.69
CA THR A 441 21.50 30.79 -11.40
C THR A 441 21.96 32.14 -10.86
N PRO A 442 23.23 32.29 -10.39
CA PRO A 442 23.76 33.56 -9.94
C PRO A 442 23.58 34.70 -10.96
N GLY A 443 23.16 35.87 -10.49
CA GLY A 443 22.96 37.04 -11.31
C GLY A 443 21.60 37.15 -12.01
N THR A 444 20.74 36.11 -11.95
CA THR A 444 19.35 36.15 -12.41
C THR A 444 18.42 36.71 -11.34
N ASN A 445 17.16 36.97 -11.67
CA ASN A 445 16.15 37.38 -10.70
C ASN A 445 15.49 36.15 -10.07
N PHE A 446 15.24 36.24 -8.78
CA PHE A 446 14.36 35.35 -8.01
C PHE A 446 13.17 36.18 -7.53
N VAL A 447 11.95 35.79 -7.92
CA VAL A 447 10.72 36.49 -7.58
C VAL A 447 9.81 35.55 -6.79
N ALA A 448 9.40 35.95 -5.59
CA ALA A 448 8.36 35.28 -4.83
C ALA A 448 7.21 36.26 -4.63
N ASP A 449 6.05 35.97 -5.19
CA ASP A 449 4.85 36.79 -5.16
C ASP A 449 3.72 36.06 -4.46
N MET A 450 3.28 36.59 -3.33
CA MET A 450 2.28 35.96 -2.46
C MET A 450 1.04 36.85 -2.38
N THR A 451 -0.14 36.22 -2.50
CA THR A 451 -1.43 36.87 -2.23
C THR A 451 -2.24 36.02 -1.26
N GLY A 452 -3.11 36.64 -0.47
CA GLY A 452 -3.85 35.84 0.49
C GLY A 452 -4.83 36.61 1.39
N THR A 453 -5.27 35.92 2.43
CA THR A 453 -6.22 36.46 3.41
C THR A 453 -5.53 36.67 4.77
N ASN A 454 -6.04 37.58 5.58
CA ASN A 454 -5.55 37.92 6.92
C ASN A 454 -4.12 38.48 6.89
N ASP A 455 -3.14 37.87 7.63
CA ASP A 455 -1.82 38.44 7.83
C ASP A 455 -0.80 37.30 7.93
N ALA A 456 -0.15 37.02 6.80
CA ALA A 456 0.97 36.08 6.69
C ALA A 456 2.13 36.77 5.98
N ASP A 457 3.34 36.67 6.54
CA ASP A 457 4.54 37.27 5.99
C ASP A 457 5.37 36.31 5.19
N LEU A 458 5.94 36.78 4.10
CA LEU A 458 6.83 36.07 3.20
C LEU A 458 8.30 36.32 3.59
N TYR A 459 9.11 35.26 3.61
CA TYR A 459 10.54 35.34 3.87
C TYR A 459 11.28 34.57 2.76
N VAL A 460 12.31 35.17 2.20
CA VAL A 460 13.18 34.54 1.20
C VAL A 460 14.62 34.57 1.69
N ARG A 461 15.38 33.47 1.46
CA ARG A 461 16.80 33.40 1.76
C ARG A 461 17.55 32.53 0.76
N PHE A 462 18.77 32.94 0.41
CA PHE A 462 19.69 32.16 -0.41
C PHE A 462 20.61 31.29 0.44
N GLY A 463 20.99 30.11 -0.08
CA GLY A 463 21.95 29.20 0.51
C GLY A 463 21.52 28.48 1.80
N ALA A 464 20.39 28.85 2.41
CA ALA A 464 19.83 28.18 3.60
C ALA A 464 18.37 28.56 3.84
N ALA A 465 17.61 27.71 4.53
CA ALA A 465 16.23 28.00 4.91
C ALA A 465 16.13 29.29 5.73
N PRO A 466 15.15 30.19 5.43
CA PRO A 466 14.92 31.40 6.22
C PRO A 466 14.35 31.06 7.59
N THR A 467 14.61 31.96 8.52
CA THR A 467 13.96 32.00 9.83
C THR A 467 13.40 33.38 10.06
N TRP A 468 12.53 33.58 11.04
CA TRP A 468 12.00 34.89 11.38
C TRP A 468 13.08 35.94 11.74
N ARG A 469 14.34 35.52 11.92
CA ARG A 469 15.51 36.40 12.25
C ARG A 469 16.53 36.47 11.11
N TYR A 470 16.60 35.48 10.22
CA TYR A 470 17.63 35.38 9.18
C TYR A 470 16.95 35.18 7.85
N TYR A 471 16.95 36.17 7.01
CA TYR A 471 16.34 36.24 5.67
C TYR A 471 17.07 37.30 4.83
N ASP A 472 16.95 37.19 3.54
CA ASP A 472 17.48 38.17 2.57
C ASP A 472 16.36 39.14 2.11
N CYS A 473 15.11 38.67 2.11
CA CYS A 473 13.94 39.48 1.86
C CYS A 473 12.80 39.13 2.85
N ARG A 474 12.13 40.15 3.35
CA ARG A 474 10.86 40.12 4.07
C ARG A 474 10.16 41.46 3.82
N PRO A 475 9.11 41.52 3.00
CA PRO A 475 8.42 42.78 2.68
C PRO A 475 7.80 43.45 3.90
N TYR A 476 7.22 42.70 4.83
CA TYR A 476 6.63 43.20 6.08
C TYR A 476 5.45 44.16 5.84
N GLU A 477 4.57 43.79 4.93
CA GLU A 477 3.35 44.54 4.64
C GLU A 477 2.20 44.14 5.60
N ASN A 478 1.15 44.96 5.68
CA ASN A 478 -0.06 44.59 6.40
C ASN A 478 -0.93 43.72 5.50
N GLY A 479 -1.10 42.48 5.87
CA GLY A 479 -1.87 41.50 5.07
C GLY A 479 -0.98 40.41 4.50
N SER A 480 -1.51 39.63 3.56
CA SER A 480 -0.79 38.50 2.94
C SER A 480 -0.42 38.74 1.48
N ASP A 481 -0.59 39.96 0.98
CA ASP A 481 -0.18 40.34 -0.36
C ASP A 481 1.25 40.90 -0.28
N GLU A 482 2.25 40.05 -0.57
CA GLU A 482 3.66 40.38 -0.40
C GLU A 482 4.50 39.93 -1.61
N ASN A 483 5.54 40.70 -1.94
CA ASN A 483 6.46 40.40 -3.03
C ASN A 483 7.92 40.53 -2.60
N CYS A 484 8.71 39.52 -2.91
CA CYS A 484 10.16 39.55 -2.86
C CYS A 484 10.75 39.42 -4.26
N THR A 485 11.40 40.45 -4.76
CA THR A 485 12.17 40.40 -5.99
C THR A 485 13.64 40.65 -5.67
N LEU A 486 14.49 39.65 -5.84
CA LEU A 486 15.89 39.66 -5.48
C LEU A 486 16.76 39.20 -6.66
N GLN A 487 17.97 39.76 -6.76
CA GLN A 487 18.98 39.19 -7.65
C GLN A 487 19.73 38.11 -6.90
N VAL A 488 19.87 36.92 -7.50
CA VAL A 488 20.61 35.79 -6.91
C VAL A 488 22.08 36.18 -6.71
N PRO A 489 22.62 36.08 -5.48
CA PRO A 489 24.00 36.46 -5.21
C PRO A 489 25.01 35.54 -5.93
N ASN A 490 26.20 36.07 -6.22
CA ASN A 490 27.29 35.26 -6.76
C ASN A 490 27.75 34.22 -5.71
N GLY A 491 27.65 32.95 -6.07
CA GLY A 491 28.08 31.84 -5.22
C GLY A 491 26.93 31.08 -4.56
N ASP A 492 25.71 31.58 -4.65
CA ASP A 492 24.52 30.85 -4.21
C ASP A 492 23.89 30.08 -5.39
N SER A 493 23.53 28.83 -5.14
CA SER A 493 22.89 27.91 -6.11
C SER A 493 21.49 27.47 -5.68
N GLU A 494 21.06 27.89 -4.49
CA GLU A 494 19.78 27.49 -3.89
C GLU A 494 19.08 28.67 -3.23
N ALA A 495 17.76 28.72 -3.36
CA ALA A 495 16.89 29.67 -2.67
C ALA A 495 15.82 28.92 -1.86
N TYR A 496 15.39 29.53 -0.76
CA TYR A 496 14.39 28.97 0.16
C TYR A 496 13.38 30.03 0.55
N ILE A 497 12.15 29.59 0.78
CA ILE A 497 11.04 30.45 1.19
C ILE A 497 10.44 29.95 2.51
N MET A 498 9.97 30.85 3.33
CA MET A 498 9.12 30.57 4.48
C MET A 498 7.94 31.53 4.48
N VAL A 499 6.74 31.01 4.69
CA VAL A 499 5.53 31.79 4.94
C VAL A 499 5.15 31.63 6.42
N ARG A 500 4.95 32.73 7.15
CA ARG A 500 4.66 32.72 8.60
C ARG A 500 3.41 33.51 8.92
N GLY A 501 2.48 32.91 9.69
CA GLY A 501 1.23 33.55 10.09
C GLY A 501 1.40 34.51 11.28
N TYR A 502 0.80 35.70 11.20
CA TYR A 502 0.75 36.71 12.26
C TYR A 502 -0.65 37.03 12.74
N SER A 503 -1.67 36.80 11.90
CA SER A 503 -3.08 37.00 12.28
C SER A 503 -3.54 36.04 13.39
N ARG A 504 -4.58 36.45 14.13
CA ARG A 504 -5.28 35.58 15.08
C ARG A 504 -6.16 34.52 14.37
N GLN A 505 -6.53 34.77 13.14
CA GLN A 505 -7.25 33.83 12.27
C GLN A 505 -6.23 33.16 11.36
N THR A 506 -6.53 31.95 10.90
CA THR A 506 -5.70 31.26 9.91
C THR A 506 -5.66 32.08 8.63
N SER A 507 -4.46 32.36 8.12
CA SER A 507 -4.23 33.04 6.84
C SER A 507 -4.11 31.98 5.75
N SER A 508 -4.90 32.11 4.69
CA SER A 508 -4.71 31.34 3.45
C SER A 508 -3.88 32.17 2.47
N PHE A 509 -3.04 31.52 1.68
CA PHE A 509 -2.20 32.21 0.70
C PHE A 509 -2.03 31.39 -0.58
N GLU A 510 -1.75 32.11 -1.67
CA GLU A 510 -1.21 31.59 -2.93
C GLU A 510 0.17 32.23 -3.13
N LEU A 511 1.18 31.41 -3.45
CA LEU A 511 2.57 31.84 -3.62
C LEU A 511 3.05 31.42 -5.01
N ASN A 512 3.48 32.39 -5.83
CA ASN A 512 4.12 32.14 -7.12
C ASN A 512 5.61 32.44 -7.01
N VAL A 513 6.44 31.47 -7.41
CA VAL A 513 7.89 31.59 -7.35
C VAL A 513 8.45 31.52 -8.76
N THR A 514 9.08 32.59 -9.21
CA THR A 514 9.73 32.66 -10.53
C THR A 514 11.24 32.73 -10.36
N HIS A 515 11.98 31.81 -10.96
CA HIS A 515 13.44 31.71 -10.88
C HIS A 515 14.04 31.12 -12.14
N THR A 516 15.35 31.29 -12.31
CA THR A 516 16.14 30.66 -13.39
C THR A 516 17.02 29.57 -12.77
N PRO A 517 16.74 28.29 -12.97
CA PRO A 517 17.56 27.19 -12.45
C PRO A 517 18.94 27.11 -13.10
N GLN A 518 19.89 26.48 -12.39
CA GLN A 518 21.24 26.19 -12.92
C GLN A 518 21.25 24.98 -13.82
#